data_14916529a68cc10eeee652c759d41288
#
_entry.id   14916529a68cc10eeee652c759d41288
#
_cell.length_a   1.000
_cell.length_b   1.000
_cell.length_c   1.000
_cell.angle_alpha   90.00
_cell.angle_beta   90.00
_cell.angle_gamma   90.00
#
_symmetry.space_group_name_H-M   'P 1'
#
loop_
_entity.id
_entity.type
_entity.pdbx_description
1 polymer ?
#
loop_
_entity_poly.entity_id
_entity_poly.type
_entity_poly.pdbx_seq_one_letter_code
_entity_poly.pdbx_strand_id
1 'polypeptide(L)'
;MLPPFFHFCLSGKRLTYLCLFISIALVSPLTLALDNQNKSTMQAKPVKQTFLSCAIITSEHLTALQLFQRGLPMQLAIDSLPAISRDGKKRLEFVYDLAKRIGILNAYADINTNFARCATLVYEANGKPAADLKEHAYYFCSGENKIRFEIILKLDRQFSVGEISKDLPSRYRSVVLRYQKLIAEQGSLAAFDLTANNLKACLQQIE
;
A
#
# COMPACT_ATOMS: atom_id res chain seq x y z
N MET A 1 -8.14 -19.19 13.86
CA MET A 1 -7.05 -20.01 13.29
C MET A 1 -6.36 -19.17 12.24
N LEU A 2 -5.15 -18.70 12.54
CA LEU A 2 -4.30 -17.91 11.65
C LEU A 2 -3.38 -18.88 10.90
N PRO A 3 -3.14 -18.68 9.58
CA PRO A 3 -2.17 -19.49 8.85
C PRO A 3 -0.73 -19.03 9.18
N PRO A 4 0.25 -19.95 9.13
CA PRO A 4 1.63 -19.70 9.54
C PRO A 4 2.41 -18.85 8.54
N PHE A 5 3.30 -18.05 9.06
CA PHE A 5 4.30 -17.28 8.32
C PHE A 5 5.23 -18.21 7.56
N PHE A 6 5.35 -18.02 6.24
CA PHE A 6 6.35 -18.69 5.42
C PHE A 6 7.73 -18.08 5.66
N HIS A 7 8.58 -18.80 6.37
CA HIS A 7 10.01 -18.58 6.38
C HIS A 7 10.59 -19.07 5.04
N PHE A 8 11.06 -18.15 4.22
CA PHE A 8 11.90 -18.50 3.06
C PHE A 8 13.33 -18.75 3.56
N CYS A 9 13.69 -20.02 3.69
CA CYS A 9 15.07 -20.45 3.95
C CYS A 9 15.77 -20.63 2.62
N LEU A 10 16.65 -19.69 2.23
CA LEU A 10 17.55 -19.83 1.10
C LEU A 10 18.76 -20.68 1.53
N SER A 11 18.76 -21.94 1.10
CA SER A 11 19.91 -22.83 1.15
C SER A 11 20.85 -22.51 -0.02
N GLY A 12 22.09 -22.16 0.27
CA GLY A 12 23.11 -21.97 -0.78
C GLY A 12 24.52 -21.78 -0.27
N LYS A 13 25.21 -22.90 0.01
CA LYS A 13 26.66 -23.17 -0.17
C LYS A 13 27.71 -22.18 0.39
N ARG A 14 28.36 -22.69 1.46
CA ARG A 14 29.80 -22.61 1.83
C ARG A 14 30.64 -21.53 1.14
N LEU A 15 31.11 -20.57 1.92
CA LEU A 15 32.50 -20.10 1.82
C LEU A 15 33.01 -19.66 3.20
N THR A 16 34.01 -20.40 3.70
CA THR A 16 34.82 -20.14 4.87
C THR A 16 35.69 -18.91 4.63
N TYR A 17 35.63 -17.90 5.49
CA TYR A 17 36.72 -16.92 5.67
C TYR A 17 36.89 -16.59 7.15
N LEU A 18 37.92 -17.11 7.65
CA LEU A 18 39.04 -16.71 8.51
C LEU A 18 38.83 -15.46 9.36
N CYS A 19 38.84 -15.71 10.65
CA CYS A 19 38.94 -14.71 11.71
C CYS A 19 40.26 -13.93 11.60
N LEU A 20 40.19 -12.62 11.66
CA LEU A 20 41.33 -11.78 12.03
C LEU A 20 40.90 -10.84 13.14
N PHE A 21 41.33 -11.17 14.37
CA PHE A 21 41.28 -10.31 15.54
C PHE A 21 42.30 -9.19 15.38
N ILE A 22 41.85 -7.96 15.41
CA ILE A 22 42.75 -6.82 15.70
C ILE A 22 42.10 -6.06 16.85
N SER A 23 42.72 -6.26 18.02
CA SER A 23 42.55 -5.45 19.21
C SER A 23 43.33 -4.16 19.03
N ILE A 24 42.72 -3.00 19.16
CA ILE A 24 43.44 -1.74 19.43
C ILE A 24 42.73 -1.00 20.56
N ALA A 25 43.57 -0.65 21.51
CA ALA A 25 43.31 -0.12 22.83
C ALA A 25 42.90 1.37 22.82
N LEU A 26 42.09 1.70 23.83
CA LEU A 26 42.18 2.87 24.73
C LEU A 26 42.67 4.22 24.16
N VAL A 27 41.77 5.17 24.03
CA VAL A 27 42.02 6.56 24.37
C VAL A 27 40.81 7.14 25.10
N SER A 28 41.09 7.60 26.31
CA SER A 28 40.17 8.21 27.27
C SER A 28 39.79 9.65 26.96
N PRO A 29 38.96 10.30 27.77
CA PRO A 29 37.93 11.22 27.32
C PRO A 29 38.32 12.68 27.44
N LEU A 30 37.91 13.50 26.55
CA LEU A 30 37.79 14.95 26.77
C LEU A 30 36.31 15.33 26.84
N THR A 31 35.85 15.52 28.05
CA THR A 31 34.61 16.21 28.38
C THR A 31 34.71 17.67 27.93
N LEU A 32 34.02 18.00 26.86
CA LEU A 32 33.64 19.40 26.57
C LEU A 32 32.15 19.51 26.82
N ALA A 33 31.84 20.10 27.97
CA ALA A 33 30.51 20.65 28.25
C ALA A 33 30.26 21.78 27.26
N LEU A 34 29.32 21.63 26.40
CA LEU A 34 28.76 22.67 25.55
C LEU A 34 27.28 22.71 25.69
N ASP A 35 26.89 23.70 26.43
CA ASP A 35 25.74 24.58 26.33
C ASP A 35 24.41 23.98 25.85
N ASN A 36 23.56 23.99 26.83
CA ASN A 36 22.14 23.67 26.78
C ASN A 36 21.39 24.69 25.93
N GLN A 37 21.42 24.56 24.60
CA GLN A 37 20.47 25.22 23.74
C GLN A 37 19.19 24.42 23.73
N ASN A 38 18.25 24.89 24.51
CA ASN A 38 16.86 24.52 24.61
C ASN A 38 16.20 24.68 23.22
N LYS A 39 16.49 23.74 22.30
CA LYS A 39 15.80 23.61 21.04
C LYS A 39 14.53 22.85 21.34
N SER A 40 13.49 23.61 21.68
CA SER A 40 12.10 23.13 21.72
C SER A 40 11.76 22.61 20.32
N THR A 41 12.20 21.39 20.01
CA THR A 41 11.69 20.62 18.91
C THR A 41 10.24 20.35 19.23
N MET A 42 9.33 21.12 18.62
CA MET A 42 7.95 20.68 18.45
C MET A 42 8.02 19.30 17.78
N GLN A 43 8.09 18.25 18.58
CA GLN A 43 7.82 16.90 18.12
C GLN A 43 6.36 16.90 17.72
N ALA A 44 6.11 17.08 16.41
CA ALA A 44 4.80 16.84 15.85
C ALA A 44 4.39 15.44 16.31
N LYS A 45 3.38 15.36 17.18
CA LYS A 45 2.84 14.09 17.67
C LYS A 45 2.54 13.24 16.45
N PRO A 46 3.09 12.02 16.33
CA PRO A 46 2.88 11.21 15.15
C PRO A 46 1.38 11.09 14.94
N VAL A 47 0.90 11.52 13.77
CA VAL A 47 -0.51 11.44 13.42
C VAL A 47 -0.86 9.95 13.44
N LYS A 48 -1.74 9.56 14.36
CA LYS A 48 -2.16 8.17 14.49
C LYS A 48 -2.83 7.76 13.18
N GLN A 49 -2.24 6.83 12.46
CA GLN A 49 -2.83 6.29 11.24
C GLN A 49 -4.18 5.61 11.56
N THR A 50 -5.14 5.77 10.66
CA THR A 50 -6.48 5.19 10.75
C THR A 50 -6.83 4.50 9.44
N PHE A 51 -7.82 3.61 9.40
CA PHE A 51 -8.32 3.03 8.16
C PHE A 51 -8.84 4.11 7.22
N LEU A 52 -9.50 5.14 7.75
CA LEU A 52 -9.93 6.32 7.00
C LEU A 52 -8.73 6.99 6.29
N SER A 53 -7.65 7.31 7.02
CA SER A 53 -6.50 7.98 6.43
C SER A 53 -5.82 7.13 5.35
N CYS A 54 -5.65 5.82 5.59
CA CYS A 54 -5.12 4.89 4.60
C CYS A 54 -5.99 4.86 3.33
N ALA A 55 -7.31 4.76 3.49
CA ALA A 55 -8.26 4.64 2.39
C ALA A 55 -8.35 5.93 1.55
N ILE A 56 -8.41 7.10 2.18
CA ILE A 56 -8.48 8.40 1.47
C ILE A 56 -7.21 8.64 0.66
N ILE A 57 -6.03 8.50 1.27
CA ILE A 57 -4.75 8.71 0.58
C ILE A 57 -4.62 7.75 -0.61
N THR A 58 -5.00 6.48 -0.42
CA THR A 58 -4.96 5.50 -1.51
C THR A 58 -5.95 5.84 -2.62
N SER A 59 -7.18 6.25 -2.29
CA SER A 59 -8.18 6.68 -3.28
C SER A 59 -7.69 7.86 -4.11
N GLU A 60 -7.04 8.84 -3.49
CA GLU A 60 -6.42 9.98 -4.19
C GLU A 60 -5.30 9.50 -5.13
N HIS A 61 -4.40 8.62 -4.66
CA HIS A 61 -3.33 8.04 -5.49
C HIS A 61 -3.88 7.26 -6.68
N LEU A 62 -4.89 6.42 -6.48
CA LEU A 62 -5.52 5.65 -7.55
C LEU A 62 -6.23 6.57 -8.55
N THR A 63 -6.86 7.65 -8.09
CA THR A 63 -7.47 8.65 -8.96
C THR A 63 -6.41 9.36 -9.81
N ALA A 64 -5.30 9.79 -9.21
CA ALA A 64 -4.18 10.38 -9.93
C ALA A 64 -3.60 9.43 -10.99
N LEU A 65 -3.47 8.14 -10.65
CA LEU A 65 -2.97 7.12 -11.58
C LEU A 65 -3.94 6.89 -12.75
N GLN A 66 -5.25 6.90 -12.51
CA GLN A 66 -6.26 6.82 -13.56
C GLN A 66 -6.26 8.05 -14.49
N LEU A 67 -6.00 9.25 -13.96
CA LEU A 67 -5.82 10.46 -14.78
C LEU A 67 -4.56 10.35 -15.66
N PHE A 68 -3.46 9.87 -15.08
CA PHE A 68 -2.24 9.57 -15.83
C PHE A 68 -2.47 8.54 -16.95
N GLN A 69 -3.18 7.45 -16.65
CA GLN A 69 -3.54 6.39 -17.60
C GLN A 69 -4.33 6.92 -18.79
N ARG A 70 -5.20 7.89 -18.57
CA ARG A 70 -5.99 8.56 -19.63
C ARG A 70 -5.18 9.59 -20.42
N GLY A 71 -3.89 9.73 -20.15
CA GLY A 71 -3.02 10.68 -20.81
C GLY A 71 -3.23 12.14 -20.41
N LEU A 72 -3.92 12.41 -19.27
CA LEU A 72 -4.11 13.77 -18.81
C LEU A 72 -2.77 14.34 -18.31
N PRO A 73 -2.28 15.48 -18.84
CA PRO A 73 -1.07 16.12 -18.34
C PRO A 73 -1.22 16.51 -16.85
N MET A 74 -0.15 16.36 -16.07
CA MET A 74 -0.15 16.63 -14.63
C MET A 74 -0.73 18.03 -14.28
N GLN A 75 -0.34 19.05 -15.02
CA GLN A 75 -0.84 20.41 -14.76
C GLN A 75 -2.35 20.50 -14.98
N LEU A 76 -2.87 19.92 -16.06
CA LEU A 76 -4.32 19.88 -16.31
C LEU A 76 -5.07 19.06 -15.26
N ALA A 77 -4.46 17.98 -14.74
CA ALA A 77 -5.04 17.22 -13.62
C ALA A 77 -5.14 18.08 -12.35
N ILE A 78 -4.11 18.87 -12.02
CA ILE A 78 -4.12 19.81 -10.90
C ILE A 78 -5.21 20.89 -11.11
N ASP A 79 -5.27 21.48 -12.29
CA ASP A 79 -6.20 22.57 -12.60
C ASP A 79 -7.67 22.10 -12.63
N SER A 80 -7.91 20.81 -12.92
CA SER A 80 -9.24 20.20 -12.89
C SER A 80 -9.78 19.91 -11.47
N LEU A 81 -8.94 20.09 -10.44
CA LEU A 81 -9.25 19.83 -9.03
C LEU A 81 -9.23 21.14 -8.22
N PRO A 82 -10.23 22.02 -8.35
CA PRO A 82 -10.18 23.40 -7.83
C PRO A 82 -10.03 23.50 -6.31
N ALA A 83 -10.36 22.44 -5.57
CA ALA A 83 -10.23 22.36 -4.11
C ALA A 83 -9.05 21.51 -3.64
N ILE A 84 -8.11 21.18 -4.55
CA ILE A 84 -6.96 20.33 -4.16
C ILE A 84 -6.09 21.04 -3.13
N SER A 85 -5.85 20.39 -1.99
CA SER A 85 -4.95 20.91 -0.97
C SER A 85 -3.49 20.88 -1.45
N ARG A 86 -2.61 21.64 -0.77
CA ARG A 86 -1.16 21.59 -1.05
C ARG A 86 -0.60 20.16 -0.97
N ASP A 87 -1.06 19.37 0.01
CA ASP A 87 -0.58 18.00 0.16
C ASP A 87 -1.22 17.06 -0.88
N GLY A 88 -2.46 17.29 -1.28
CA GLY A 88 -3.09 16.59 -2.40
C GLY A 88 -2.33 16.82 -3.71
N LYS A 89 -1.89 18.05 -3.98
CA LYS A 89 -1.06 18.38 -5.15
C LYS A 89 0.26 17.60 -5.13
N LYS A 90 0.98 17.57 -3.99
CA LYS A 90 2.22 16.78 -3.87
C LYS A 90 1.99 15.28 -4.08
N ARG A 91 0.87 14.74 -3.58
CA ARG A 91 0.52 13.33 -3.80
C ARG A 91 0.25 13.03 -5.27
N LEU A 92 -0.43 13.93 -5.97
CA LEU A 92 -0.66 13.81 -7.41
C LEU A 92 0.66 13.84 -8.19
N GLU A 93 1.54 14.82 -7.91
CA GLU A 93 2.87 14.90 -8.50
C GLU A 93 3.68 13.61 -8.26
N PHE A 94 3.69 13.11 -7.02
CA PHE A 94 4.34 11.85 -6.67
C PHE A 94 3.85 10.67 -7.50
N VAL A 95 2.53 10.53 -7.70
CA VAL A 95 1.96 9.40 -8.47
C VAL A 95 2.31 9.49 -9.94
N TYR A 96 2.29 10.69 -10.53
CA TYR A 96 2.70 10.88 -11.91
C TYR A 96 4.17 10.53 -12.13
N ASP A 97 5.05 10.93 -11.22
CA ASP A 97 6.46 10.60 -11.27
C ASP A 97 6.71 9.11 -11.03
N LEU A 98 5.96 8.49 -10.11
CA LEU A 98 6.01 7.05 -9.89
C LEU A 98 5.65 6.29 -11.18
N ALA A 99 4.51 6.62 -11.79
CA ALA A 99 4.04 5.97 -13.01
C ALA A 99 5.02 6.12 -14.18
N LYS A 100 5.66 7.29 -14.32
CA LYS A 100 6.72 7.50 -15.33
C LYS A 100 7.95 6.65 -15.08
N ARG A 101 8.36 6.49 -13.82
CA ARG A 101 9.60 5.77 -13.46
C ARG A 101 9.47 4.25 -13.56
N ILE A 102 8.37 3.68 -13.07
CA ILE A 102 8.24 2.22 -12.96
C ILE A 102 7.15 1.63 -13.86
N GLY A 103 6.45 2.47 -14.61
CA GLY A 103 5.32 2.07 -15.44
C GLY A 103 4.01 1.93 -14.64
N ILE A 104 2.91 2.02 -15.36
CA ILE A 104 1.58 2.14 -14.76
C ILE A 104 1.15 0.89 -13.96
N LEU A 105 1.42 -0.32 -14.46
CA LEU A 105 1.07 -1.57 -13.78
C LEU A 105 1.81 -1.69 -12.44
N ASN A 106 3.11 -1.40 -12.45
CA ASN A 106 3.91 -1.44 -11.22
C ASN A 106 3.48 -0.34 -10.25
N ALA A 107 3.06 0.83 -10.74
CA ALA A 107 2.53 1.91 -9.90
C ALA A 107 1.20 1.49 -9.22
N TYR A 108 0.29 0.83 -9.93
CA TYR A 108 -0.92 0.24 -9.31
C TYR A 108 -0.55 -0.78 -8.24
N ALA A 109 0.39 -1.68 -8.52
CA ALA A 109 0.83 -2.70 -7.57
C ALA A 109 1.47 -2.07 -6.32
N ASP A 110 2.33 -1.06 -6.49
CA ASP A 110 2.98 -0.34 -5.39
C ASP A 110 1.97 0.38 -4.49
N ILE A 111 1.04 1.14 -5.08
CA ILE A 111 -0.01 1.86 -4.34
C ILE A 111 -0.87 0.88 -3.53
N ASN A 112 -1.32 -0.23 -4.12
CA ASN A 112 -2.14 -1.22 -3.42
C ASN A 112 -1.35 -1.96 -2.34
N THR A 113 -0.05 -2.24 -2.55
CA THR A 113 0.83 -2.83 -1.54
C THR A 113 0.99 -1.90 -0.34
N ASN A 114 1.20 -0.61 -0.58
CA ASN A 114 1.30 0.40 0.47
C ASN A 114 -0.01 0.56 1.23
N PHE A 115 -1.15 0.50 0.55
CA PHE A 115 -2.47 0.49 1.19
C PHE A 115 -2.66 -0.73 2.10
N ALA A 116 -2.38 -1.93 1.60
CA ALA A 116 -2.48 -3.15 2.39
C ALA A 116 -1.58 -3.09 3.63
N ARG A 117 -0.35 -2.58 3.49
CA ARG A 117 0.57 -2.37 4.61
C ARG A 117 0.02 -1.36 5.61
N CYS A 118 -0.47 -0.20 5.15
CA CYS A 118 -1.08 0.82 6.01
C CYS A 118 -2.24 0.23 6.82
N ALA A 119 -3.17 -0.45 6.18
CA ALA A 119 -4.32 -1.08 6.84
C ALA A 119 -3.90 -2.18 7.84
N THR A 120 -2.87 -2.96 7.52
CA THR A 120 -2.32 -3.99 8.42
C THR A 120 -1.73 -3.36 9.68
N LEU A 121 -0.91 -2.31 9.56
CA LEU A 121 -0.33 -1.59 10.70
C LEU A 121 -1.40 -0.98 11.59
N VAL A 122 -2.47 -0.41 11.00
CA VAL A 122 -3.61 0.10 11.78
C VAL A 122 -4.32 -1.02 12.52
N TYR A 123 -4.52 -2.18 11.88
CA TYR A 123 -5.14 -3.34 12.50
C TYR A 123 -4.30 -3.90 13.66
N GLU A 124 -3.00 -4.03 13.48
CA GLU A 124 -2.06 -4.50 14.51
C GLU A 124 -2.02 -3.58 15.72
N ALA A 125 -2.10 -2.26 15.49
CA ALA A 125 -2.06 -1.26 16.54
C ALA A 125 -3.39 -1.10 17.31
N ASN A 126 -4.53 -1.25 16.64
CA ASN A 126 -5.84 -0.88 17.21
C ASN A 126 -6.87 -2.04 17.19
N GLY A 127 -6.57 -3.14 16.52
CA GLY A 127 -7.53 -4.23 16.31
C GLY A 127 -8.63 -3.88 15.29
N LYS A 128 -9.67 -4.72 15.27
CA LYS A 128 -10.86 -4.51 14.46
C LYS A 128 -11.73 -3.43 15.10
N PRO A 129 -12.14 -2.39 14.35
CA PRO A 129 -13.08 -1.39 14.85
C PRO A 129 -14.45 -2.01 15.21
N ALA A 130 -15.13 -1.47 16.20
CA ALA A 130 -16.50 -1.87 16.53
C ALA A 130 -17.46 -1.59 15.36
N ALA A 131 -18.47 -2.43 15.20
CA ALA A 131 -19.33 -2.44 14.00
C ALA A 131 -20.20 -1.18 13.84
N ASP A 132 -20.47 -0.47 14.94
CA ASP A 132 -21.22 0.77 15.01
C ASP A 132 -20.37 2.01 14.69
N LEU A 133 -19.05 1.86 14.59
CA LEU A 133 -18.16 2.97 14.28
C LEU A 133 -18.00 3.15 12.76
N LYS A 134 -17.98 4.40 12.31
CA LYS A 134 -17.69 4.75 10.90
C LYS A 134 -16.36 4.15 10.41
N GLU A 135 -15.36 4.04 11.30
CA GLU A 135 -14.05 3.41 11.03
C GLU A 135 -14.17 1.93 10.61
N HIS A 136 -15.22 1.21 11.06
CA HIS A 136 -15.48 -0.17 10.63
C HIS A 136 -15.78 -0.28 9.15
N ALA A 137 -16.46 0.69 8.57
CA ALA A 137 -16.74 0.71 7.14
C ALA A 137 -15.44 0.90 6.32
N TYR A 138 -14.53 1.79 6.76
CA TYR A 138 -13.22 1.94 6.13
C TYR A 138 -12.33 0.69 6.27
N TYR A 139 -12.38 0.02 7.44
CA TYR A 139 -11.73 -1.28 7.63
C TYR A 139 -12.26 -2.32 6.64
N PHE A 140 -13.58 -2.38 6.46
CA PHE A 140 -14.21 -3.29 5.50
C PHE A 140 -13.77 -3.00 4.06
N CYS A 141 -13.84 -1.74 3.60
CA CYS A 141 -13.39 -1.36 2.26
C CYS A 141 -11.91 -1.69 2.02
N SER A 142 -11.06 -1.52 3.04
CA SER A 142 -9.64 -1.88 2.96
C SER A 142 -9.43 -3.37 2.79
N GLY A 143 -10.18 -4.20 3.52
CA GLY A 143 -10.14 -5.66 3.41
C GLY A 143 -10.61 -6.15 2.04
N GLU A 144 -11.71 -5.60 1.53
CA GLU A 144 -12.24 -5.90 0.20
C GLU A 144 -11.25 -5.53 -0.91
N ASN A 145 -10.61 -4.37 -0.81
CA ASN A 145 -9.58 -3.96 -1.79
C ASN A 145 -8.37 -4.89 -1.75
N LYS A 146 -7.88 -5.24 -0.56
CA LYS A 146 -6.75 -6.17 -0.39
C LYS A 146 -7.02 -7.50 -1.05
N ILE A 147 -8.21 -8.09 -0.82
CA ILE A 147 -8.58 -9.39 -1.40
C ILE A 147 -8.59 -9.30 -2.94
N ARG A 148 -9.17 -8.25 -3.52
CA ARG A 148 -9.18 -8.07 -4.98
C ARG A 148 -7.78 -7.90 -5.55
N PHE A 149 -6.94 -7.15 -4.88
CA PHE A 149 -5.54 -6.98 -5.25
C PHE A 149 -4.78 -8.31 -5.23
N GLU A 150 -4.94 -9.11 -4.18
CA GLU A 150 -4.32 -10.45 -4.08
C GLU A 150 -4.81 -11.40 -5.17
N ILE A 151 -6.09 -11.33 -5.56
CA ILE A 151 -6.63 -12.09 -6.69
C ILE A 151 -5.90 -11.74 -7.98
N ILE A 152 -5.71 -10.43 -8.28
CA ILE A 152 -4.99 -9.98 -9.49
C ILE A 152 -3.56 -10.54 -9.48
N LEU A 153 -2.84 -10.40 -8.37
CA LEU A 153 -1.45 -10.87 -8.26
C LEU A 153 -1.32 -12.38 -8.45
N LYS A 154 -2.29 -13.17 -7.94
CA LYS A 154 -2.31 -14.62 -8.13
C LYS A 154 -2.63 -14.99 -9.57
N LEU A 155 -3.60 -14.32 -10.21
CA LEU A 155 -3.95 -14.52 -11.62
C LEU A 155 -2.79 -14.15 -12.56
N ASP A 156 -2.10 -13.05 -12.30
CA ASP A 156 -0.90 -12.63 -13.04
C ASP A 156 0.24 -13.68 -12.97
N ARG A 157 0.32 -14.39 -11.83
CA ARG A 157 1.24 -15.51 -11.63
C ARG A 157 0.69 -16.84 -12.14
N GLN A 158 -0.40 -16.83 -12.90
CA GLN A 158 -1.02 -17.99 -13.54
C GLN A 158 -1.58 -19.05 -12.57
N PHE A 159 -1.91 -18.67 -11.32
CA PHE A 159 -2.67 -19.55 -10.43
C PHE A 159 -4.07 -19.78 -11.01
N SER A 160 -4.55 -21.03 -10.93
CA SER A 160 -5.89 -21.38 -11.36
C SER A 160 -6.97 -20.81 -10.42
N VAL A 161 -8.18 -20.63 -10.94
CA VAL A 161 -9.35 -20.22 -10.12
C VAL A 161 -9.57 -21.16 -8.93
N GLY A 162 -9.34 -22.46 -9.12
CA GLY A 162 -9.48 -23.46 -8.06
C GLY A 162 -8.49 -23.24 -6.91
N GLU A 163 -7.22 -22.97 -7.24
CA GLU A 163 -6.17 -22.68 -6.26
C GLU A 163 -6.44 -21.39 -5.50
N ILE A 164 -6.81 -20.31 -6.22
CA ILE A 164 -7.11 -19.02 -5.60
C ILE A 164 -8.32 -19.13 -4.67
N SER A 165 -9.36 -19.88 -5.08
CA SER A 165 -10.61 -19.97 -4.34
C SER A 165 -10.51 -20.85 -3.07
N LYS A 166 -9.49 -21.71 -2.94
CA LYS A 166 -9.31 -22.55 -1.73
C LYS A 166 -9.08 -21.72 -0.47
N ASP A 167 -8.37 -20.61 -0.60
CA ASP A 167 -7.96 -19.76 0.51
C ASP A 167 -8.97 -18.63 0.80
N LEU A 168 -10.01 -18.51 -0.02
CA LEU A 168 -10.99 -17.43 0.05
C LEU A 168 -12.38 -17.95 0.48
N PRO A 169 -13.18 -17.16 1.21
CA PRO A 169 -14.58 -17.45 1.43
C PRO A 169 -15.32 -17.66 0.10
N SER A 170 -16.29 -18.59 0.07
CA SER A 170 -17.02 -19.00 -1.15
C SER A 170 -17.61 -17.83 -1.95
N ARG A 171 -18.00 -16.75 -1.26
CA ARG A 171 -18.54 -15.52 -1.90
C ARG A 171 -17.55 -14.86 -2.89
N TYR A 172 -16.26 -15.11 -2.77
CA TYR A 172 -15.25 -14.52 -3.68
C TYR A 172 -15.01 -15.34 -4.96
N ARG A 173 -15.58 -16.55 -5.08
CA ARG A 173 -15.39 -17.37 -6.29
C ARG A 173 -15.86 -16.65 -7.56
N SER A 174 -17.00 -15.99 -7.51
CA SER A 174 -17.52 -15.19 -8.64
C SER A 174 -16.62 -13.98 -8.95
N VAL A 175 -16.01 -13.40 -7.92
CA VAL A 175 -15.04 -12.31 -8.09
C VAL A 175 -13.80 -12.83 -8.82
N VAL A 176 -13.23 -13.96 -8.41
CA VAL A 176 -12.06 -14.57 -9.08
C VAL A 176 -12.33 -14.83 -10.54
N LEU A 177 -13.48 -15.45 -10.88
CA LEU A 177 -13.90 -15.71 -12.27
C LEU A 177 -14.04 -14.41 -13.08
N ARG A 178 -14.65 -13.37 -12.49
CA ARG A 178 -14.79 -12.07 -13.15
C ARG A 178 -13.43 -11.43 -13.46
N TYR A 179 -12.49 -11.49 -12.52
CA TYR A 179 -11.16 -10.93 -12.71
C TYR A 179 -10.35 -11.73 -13.71
N GLN A 180 -10.44 -13.08 -13.69
CA GLN A 180 -9.81 -13.92 -14.71
C GLN A 180 -10.29 -13.56 -16.11
N LYS A 181 -11.61 -13.46 -16.29
CA LYS A 181 -12.20 -13.06 -17.59
C LYS A 181 -11.72 -11.68 -18.02
N LEU A 182 -11.75 -10.71 -17.11
CA LEU A 182 -11.33 -9.33 -17.39
C LEU A 182 -9.85 -9.25 -17.80
N ILE A 183 -8.98 -9.98 -17.10
CA ILE A 183 -7.55 -10.03 -17.42
C ILE A 183 -7.33 -10.68 -18.78
N ALA A 184 -8.03 -11.77 -19.09
CA ALA A 184 -7.93 -12.45 -20.38
C ALA A 184 -8.39 -11.57 -21.56
N GLU A 185 -9.42 -10.77 -21.38
CA GLU A 185 -10.03 -9.93 -22.42
C GLU A 185 -9.35 -8.56 -22.57
N GLN A 186 -8.89 -7.95 -21.48
CA GLN A 186 -8.46 -6.55 -21.42
C GLN A 186 -7.12 -6.32 -20.72
N GLY A 187 -6.51 -7.39 -20.19
CA GLY A 187 -5.23 -7.33 -19.48
C GLY A 187 -5.35 -6.89 -18.01
N SER A 188 -4.26 -7.04 -17.27
CA SER A 188 -4.18 -6.77 -15.83
C SER A 188 -4.47 -5.31 -15.47
N LEU A 189 -4.19 -4.37 -16.40
CA LEU A 189 -4.48 -2.95 -16.17
C LEU A 189 -5.97 -2.69 -15.95
N ALA A 190 -6.85 -3.34 -16.73
CA ALA A 190 -8.29 -3.22 -16.54
C ALA A 190 -8.77 -3.78 -15.19
N ALA A 191 -8.12 -4.86 -14.71
CA ALA A 191 -8.41 -5.44 -13.40
C ALA A 191 -8.00 -4.49 -12.25
N PHE A 192 -6.86 -3.84 -12.36
CA PHE A 192 -6.43 -2.80 -11.39
C PHE A 192 -7.37 -1.60 -11.41
N ASP A 193 -7.79 -1.13 -12.59
CA ASP A 193 -8.72 -0.02 -12.73
C ASP A 193 -10.09 -0.34 -12.10
N LEU A 194 -10.61 -1.56 -12.32
CA LEU A 194 -11.82 -2.04 -11.67
C LEU A 194 -11.67 -2.08 -10.15
N THR A 195 -10.52 -2.52 -9.63
CA THR A 195 -10.26 -2.55 -8.19
C THR A 195 -10.24 -1.15 -7.59
N ALA A 196 -9.61 -0.19 -8.27
CA ALA A 196 -9.60 1.22 -7.87
C ALA A 196 -11.02 1.80 -7.83
N ASN A 197 -11.85 1.51 -8.86
CA ASN A 197 -13.24 1.97 -8.91
C ASN A 197 -14.09 1.33 -7.81
N ASN A 198 -13.89 0.04 -7.50
CA ASN A 198 -14.58 -0.62 -6.40
C ASN A 198 -14.23 -0.02 -5.04
N LEU A 199 -12.95 0.32 -4.79
CA LEU A 199 -12.55 1.01 -3.55
C LEU A 199 -13.26 2.36 -3.45
N LYS A 200 -13.22 3.19 -4.48
CA LYS A 200 -13.89 4.50 -4.49
C LYS A 200 -15.40 4.38 -4.24
N ALA A 201 -16.06 3.44 -4.92
CA ALA A 201 -17.49 3.20 -4.72
C ALA A 201 -17.81 2.75 -3.29
N CYS A 202 -16.95 1.89 -2.68
CA CYS A 202 -17.10 1.48 -1.29
C CYS A 202 -16.98 2.69 -0.34
N LEU A 203 -16.02 3.57 -0.57
CA LEU A 203 -15.82 4.77 0.26
C LEU A 203 -16.96 5.78 0.15
N GLN A 204 -17.51 5.96 -1.04
CA GLN A 204 -18.68 6.86 -1.28
C GLN A 204 -19.95 6.42 -0.55
N GLN A 205 -20.08 5.13 -0.19
CA GLN A 205 -21.22 4.64 0.58
C GLN A 205 -21.15 4.95 2.07
N ILE A 206 -20.00 5.47 2.55
CA ILE A 206 -19.75 5.76 3.97
C ILE A 206 -20.11 7.22 4.31
N GLU A 207 -20.15 8.10 3.33
CA GLU A 207 -20.51 9.51 3.48
C GLU A 207 -22.01 9.68 3.74
#